data_9034a926f59ed9e95e1064f1dde994f0
#
_entry.id   9034a926f59ed9e95e1064f1dde994f0
#
_cell.length_a   1.000
_cell.length_b   1.000
_cell.length_c   1.000
_cell.angle_alpha   90.00
_cell.angle_beta   90.00
_cell.angle_gamma   90.00
#
_symmetry.space_group_name_H-M   'P 1'
#
loop_
_entity.id
_entity.type
_entity.pdbx_description
1 polymer ?
#
loop_
_entity_poly.entity_id
_entity_poly.type
_entity_poly.pdbx_seq_one_letter_code
_entity_poly.pdbx_strand_id
1 'polypeptide(L)'
;GDMLVDVDASPEVASSVSGEGSAAIIANTTVQAILAVNALLDAGTPVGLILEGEYAGDYVVSSDSLADVANRFVIEATKTDAVPPAKIIKSGVKVYVPGALPEYSSDETGREYGVKNYRNLLNNSLAWDRFALEKQMGFALAASADEADIIVGNGALSEDEAAKVAQGKPYVGYGSVAVSSIRDAGLEVDCSLDDGDKPTKSGDFDALANVKFESDSIVTVAYAKRGDSLFYGHGGAMMTKAPDAAARLLSITNDPFVEGFMTADHVEKYKGSLQAIDCTFEGWNAVLFANSLTNKAYQLHEYRYLAAAIYSRILEGDFAL
;
A
#
# COMPACT_ATOMS: atom_id res chain seq x y z
N GLY A 1 -39.70 2.23 -10.80
CA GLY A 1 -40.02 2.33 -9.65
C GLY A 1 -39.21 2.53 -8.42
N ASP A 2 -39.55 1.93 -7.39
CA ASP A 2 -39.42 2.27 -5.99
C ASP A 2 -38.13 1.79 -5.29
N MET A 3 -36.97 2.07 -5.88
CA MET A 3 -35.68 1.71 -5.28
C MET A 3 -34.95 2.89 -4.58
N LEU A 4 -35.54 4.08 -4.60
CA LEU A 4 -35.02 5.23 -3.89
C LEU A 4 -35.88 5.47 -2.65
N VAL A 5 -35.24 5.43 -1.49
CA VAL A 5 -35.88 5.82 -0.22
C VAL A 5 -35.32 7.20 0.13
N ASP A 6 -36.21 8.15 0.40
CA ASP A 6 -35.78 9.45 0.92
C ASP A 6 -35.12 9.28 2.27
N VAL A 7 -33.96 9.83 2.43
CA VAL A 7 -33.19 9.82 3.68
C VAL A 7 -33.22 11.22 4.26
N ASP A 8 -33.90 11.38 5.40
CA ASP A 8 -34.08 12.67 6.05
C ASP A 8 -32.76 13.30 6.58
N ALA A 9 -31.73 12.47 6.79
CA ALA A 9 -30.39 12.90 7.17
C ALA A 9 -29.37 11.86 6.74
N SER A 10 -28.13 12.29 6.49
CA SER A 10 -27.00 11.36 6.34
C SER A 10 -26.83 10.58 7.65
N PRO A 11 -26.64 9.26 7.60
CA PRO A 11 -26.35 8.50 8.80
C PRO A 11 -25.09 9.02 9.48
N GLU A 12 -25.13 9.28 10.77
CA GLU A 12 -23.91 9.56 11.53
C GLU A 12 -23.05 8.30 11.57
N VAL A 13 -21.84 8.40 11.05
CA VAL A 13 -20.84 7.33 11.16
C VAL A 13 -19.86 7.74 12.26
N ALA A 14 -19.90 7.03 13.38
CA ALA A 14 -19.07 7.29 14.54
C ALA A 14 -18.04 6.16 14.76
N SER A 15 -16.96 6.48 15.45
CA SER A 15 -16.01 5.49 15.94
C SER A 15 -16.68 4.52 16.91
N SER A 16 -16.28 3.25 16.85
CA SER A 16 -16.68 2.22 17.82
C SER A 16 -15.53 1.96 18.79
N VAL A 17 -15.73 2.32 20.05
CA VAL A 17 -14.73 2.10 21.12
C VAL A 17 -15.37 1.20 22.18
N SER A 18 -14.70 0.08 22.47
CA SER A 18 -15.16 -0.90 23.47
C SER A 18 -14.05 -1.18 24.51
N GLY A 19 -14.42 -1.90 25.57
CA GLY A 19 -13.48 -2.30 26.62
C GLY A 19 -13.06 -1.16 27.54
N GLU A 20 -12.16 -1.51 28.47
CA GLU A 20 -11.53 -0.60 29.41
C GLU A 20 -10.06 -0.95 29.53
N GLY A 21 -9.21 0.00 29.93
CA GLY A 21 -7.79 -0.22 30.11
C GLY A 21 -6.93 0.98 29.72
N SER A 22 -5.64 0.86 30.02
CA SER A 22 -4.63 1.91 29.78
C SER A 22 -4.12 1.98 28.35
N ALA A 23 -4.24 0.88 27.59
CA ALA A 23 -3.97 0.81 26.16
C ALA A 23 -5.23 0.79 25.32
N ALA A 24 -5.12 1.18 24.06
CA ALA A 24 -6.18 1.02 23.06
C ALA A 24 -5.58 0.40 21.78
N ILE A 25 -6.24 -0.64 21.29
CA ILE A 25 -5.90 -1.31 20.04
C ILE A 25 -6.80 -0.76 18.96
N ILE A 26 -6.24 -0.08 17.97
CA ILE A 26 -6.94 0.44 16.80
C ILE A 26 -6.91 -0.64 15.71
N ALA A 27 -8.08 -1.11 15.30
CA ALA A 27 -8.20 -2.13 14.26
C ALA A 27 -7.81 -1.59 12.88
N ASN A 28 -6.92 -2.28 12.19
CA ASN A 28 -6.50 -1.94 10.82
C ASN A 28 -7.52 -2.48 9.81
N THR A 29 -8.71 -1.89 9.77
CA THR A 29 -9.83 -2.31 8.92
C THR A 29 -10.10 -1.38 7.74
N THR A 30 -9.75 -0.10 7.87
CA THR A 30 -10.04 0.93 6.87
C THR A 30 -8.92 1.96 6.76
N VAL A 31 -8.96 2.77 5.72
CA VAL A 31 -8.05 3.92 5.54
C VAL A 31 -8.17 4.95 6.69
N GLN A 32 -9.30 5.00 7.37
CA GLN A 32 -9.49 5.90 8.52
C GLN A 32 -8.56 5.54 9.69
N ALA A 33 -8.29 4.25 9.90
CA ALA A 33 -7.30 3.82 10.89
C ALA A 33 -5.88 4.30 10.52
N ILE A 34 -5.51 4.27 9.23
CA ILE A 34 -4.22 4.77 8.74
C ILE A 34 -4.11 6.29 8.96
N LEU A 35 -5.16 7.04 8.64
CA LEU A 35 -5.22 8.49 8.87
C LEU A 35 -5.07 8.82 10.37
N ALA A 36 -5.75 8.06 11.23
CA ALA A 36 -5.64 8.23 12.68
C ALA A 36 -4.23 7.96 13.18
N VAL A 37 -3.61 6.87 12.73
CA VAL A 37 -2.22 6.52 13.09
C VAL A 37 -1.24 7.60 12.63
N ASN A 38 -1.33 8.05 11.39
CA ASN A 38 -0.44 9.10 10.88
C ASN A 38 -0.64 10.42 11.60
N ALA A 39 -1.87 10.79 11.96
CA ALA A 39 -2.14 11.99 12.77
C ALA A 39 -1.48 11.92 14.16
N LEU A 40 -1.47 10.74 14.80
CA LEU A 40 -0.80 10.52 16.07
C LEU A 40 0.73 10.58 15.92
N LEU A 41 1.27 9.94 14.88
CA LEU A 41 2.71 9.97 14.59
C LEU A 41 3.23 11.38 14.30
N ASP A 42 2.46 12.18 13.56
CA ASP A 42 2.78 13.59 13.27
C ASP A 42 2.74 14.46 14.53
N ALA A 43 1.88 14.13 15.49
CA ALA A 43 1.82 14.77 16.79
C ALA A 43 2.93 14.31 17.76
N GLY A 44 3.77 13.34 17.34
CA GLY A 44 4.82 12.75 18.19
C GLY A 44 4.28 11.77 19.23
N THR A 45 3.03 11.33 19.11
CA THR A 45 2.43 10.35 20.00
C THR A 45 2.95 8.95 19.64
N PRO A 46 3.43 8.17 20.63
CA PRO A 46 3.88 6.80 20.38
C PRO A 46 2.75 5.91 19.86
N VAL A 47 3.00 5.25 18.74
CA VAL A 47 2.11 4.25 18.15
C VAL A 47 2.90 2.95 17.95
N GLY A 48 2.38 1.84 18.44
CA GLY A 48 2.96 0.52 18.23
C GLY A 48 2.27 -0.23 17.09
N LEU A 49 3.05 -0.90 16.24
CA LEU A 49 2.55 -1.92 15.32
C LEU A 49 2.63 -3.27 16.03
N ILE A 50 1.51 -3.94 16.18
CA ILE A 50 1.41 -5.25 16.81
C ILE A 50 1.88 -6.31 15.82
N LEU A 51 2.90 -7.10 16.21
CA LEU A 51 3.58 -7.99 15.28
C LEU A 51 3.05 -9.43 15.29
N GLU A 52 2.41 -9.85 16.37
CA GLU A 52 1.99 -11.24 16.56
C GLU A 52 0.70 -11.36 17.37
N GLY A 53 0.10 -12.54 17.38
CA GLY A 53 -1.12 -12.84 18.12
C GLY A 53 -2.39 -12.37 17.41
N GLU A 54 -3.47 -12.34 18.15
CA GLU A 54 -4.82 -12.01 17.65
C GLU A 54 -4.89 -10.63 16.98
N TYR A 55 -4.15 -9.67 17.52
CA TYR A 55 -4.13 -8.30 17.04
C TYR A 55 -2.99 -7.98 16.07
N ALA A 56 -2.27 -8.98 15.57
CA ALA A 56 -1.19 -8.75 14.60
C ALA A 56 -1.67 -7.91 13.42
N GLY A 57 -0.89 -6.88 13.05
CA GLY A 57 -1.22 -5.93 12.00
C GLY A 57 -2.16 -4.78 12.41
N ASP A 58 -2.67 -4.79 13.65
CA ASP A 58 -3.37 -3.65 14.24
C ASP A 58 -2.37 -2.74 14.97
N TYR A 59 -2.85 -1.61 15.46
CA TYR A 59 -2.02 -0.61 16.11
C TYR A 59 -2.36 -0.48 17.59
N VAL A 60 -1.37 -0.19 18.43
CA VAL A 60 -1.58 0.06 19.87
C VAL A 60 -1.10 1.45 20.25
N VAL A 61 -1.91 2.13 21.05
CA VAL A 61 -1.65 3.47 21.60
C VAL A 61 -2.04 3.51 23.07
N SER A 62 -1.68 4.58 23.79
CA SER A 62 -2.30 4.81 25.11
C SER A 62 -3.79 5.14 24.96
N SER A 63 -4.62 4.73 25.91
CA SER A 63 -6.04 5.06 25.90
C SER A 63 -6.33 6.56 25.92
N ASP A 64 -5.43 7.34 26.55
CA ASP A 64 -5.56 8.80 26.59
C ASP A 64 -5.39 9.41 25.19
N SER A 65 -4.49 8.86 24.38
CA SER A 65 -4.26 9.34 23.01
C SER A 65 -5.38 8.99 22.04
N LEU A 66 -6.20 7.99 22.35
CA LEU A 66 -7.32 7.57 21.48
C LEU A 66 -8.34 8.69 21.24
N ALA A 67 -8.61 9.51 22.27
CA ALA A 67 -9.58 10.60 22.19
C ALA A 67 -9.20 11.64 21.12
N ASP A 68 -7.91 11.85 20.87
CA ASP A 68 -7.39 12.82 19.90
C ASP A 68 -7.78 12.48 18.46
N VAL A 69 -8.02 11.20 18.18
CA VAL A 69 -8.31 10.71 16.84
C VAL A 69 -9.72 10.13 16.68
N ALA A 70 -10.32 9.59 17.72
CA ALA A 70 -11.65 8.95 17.65
C ALA A 70 -12.79 9.93 17.28
N ASN A 71 -12.60 11.21 17.52
CA ASN A 71 -13.55 12.28 17.15
C ASN A 71 -13.30 12.84 15.74
N ARG A 72 -12.15 12.52 15.13
CA ARG A 72 -11.74 13.04 13.81
C ARG A 72 -11.86 12.00 12.71
N PHE A 73 -11.68 10.74 13.06
CA PHE A 73 -11.65 9.61 12.15
C PHE A 73 -12.60 8.54 12.64
N VAL A 74 -13.22 7.84 11.71
CA VAL A 74 -14.10 6.70 12.04
C VAL A 74 -13.23 5.46 12.21
N ILE A 75 -12.98 5.08 13.45
CA ILE A 75 -12.11 3.96 13.81
C ILE A 75 -12.85 2.96 14.70
N GLU A 76 -12.37 1.72 14.67
CA GLU A 76 -12.74 0.68 15.62
C GLU A 76 -11.56 0.51 16.59
N ALA A 77 -11.84 0.58 17.90
CA ALA A 77 -10.81 0.41 18.91
C ALA A 77 -11.31 -0.39 20.12
N THR A 78 -10.40 -1.15 20.70
CA THR A 78 -10.63 -1.93 21.93
C THR A 78 -9.63 -1.50 23.00
N LYS A 79 -10.12 -1.01 24.14
CA LYS A 79 -9.28 -0.71 25.29
C LYS A 79 -8.94 -1.97 26.07
N THR A 80 -7.72 -2.04 26.60
CA THR A 80 -7.21 -3.20 27.35
C THR A 80 -6.07 -2.78 28.27
N ASP A 81 -5.88 -3.51 29.36
CA ASP A 81 -4.66 -3.43 30.18
C ASP A 81 -3.59 -4.44 29.73
N ALA A 82 -3.97 -5.44 28.93
CA ALA A 82 -3.04 -6.40 28.34
C ALA A 82 -2.47 -5.84 27.02
N VAL A 83 -1.34 -5.15 27.09
CA VAL A 83 -0.66 -4.59 25.93
C VAL A 83 -0.01 -5.74 25.14
N PRO A 84 -0.41 -5.98 23.88
CA PRO A 84 0.23 -6.99 23.06
C PRO A 84 1.66 -6.58 22.68
N PRO A 85 2.55 -7.55 22.38
CA PRO A 85 3.89 -7.25 21.89
C PRO A 85 3.82 -6.41 20.61
N ALA A 86 4.45 -5.26 20.63
CA ALA A 86 4.44 -4.31 19.51
C ALA A 86 5.77 -3.57 19.41
N LYS A 87 6.08 -3.09 18.21
CA LYS A 87 7.22 -2.21 17.94
C LYS A 87 6.72 -0.80 17.65
N ILE A 88 7.46 0.18 18.15
CA ILE A 88 7.15 1.60 17.87
C ILE A 88 7.33 1.89 16.39
N ILE A 89 6.31 2.46 15.76
CA ILE A 89 6.44 3.07 14.44
C ILE A 89 7.14 4.41 14.62
N LYS A 90 8.19 4.65 13.83
CA LYS A 90 8.92 5.91 13.86
C LYS A 90 7.97 7.10 13.72
N SER A 91 8.03 8.06 14.66
CA SER A 91 7.26 9.29 14.56
C SER A 91 7.86 10.26 13.53
N GLY A 92 7.04 11.14 12.97
CA GLY A 92 7.48 12.12 11.98
C GLY A 92 8.00 11.49 10.68
N VAL A 93 7.49 10.32 10.31
CA VAL A 93 7.88 9.60 9.09
C VAL A 93 7.68 10.45 7.85
N LYS A 94 8.72 10.52 7.03
CA LYS A 94 8.70 11.18 5.74
C LYS A 94 8.86 10.17 4.61
N VAL A 95 7.93 10.21 3.67
CA VAL A 95 7.89 9.35 2.49
C VAL A 95 8.34 10.13 1.26
N TYR A 96 9.31 9.61 0.51
CA TYR A 96 9.64 10.14 -0.80
C TYR A 96 8.98 9.33 -1.90
N VAL A 97 8.37 10.02 -2.86
CA VAL A 97 7.71 9.41 -4.02
C VAL A 97 8.56 9.66 -5.27
N PRO A 98 9.15 8.61 -5.88
CA PRO A 98 10.00 8.75 -7.05
C PRO A 98 9.21 9.04 -8.31
N GLY A 99 9.88 9.61 -9.31
CA GLY A 99 9.32 9.92 -10.61
C GLY A 99 9.26 11.41 -10.89
N ALA A 100 8.94 11.75 -12.12
CA ALA A 100 8.81 13.12 -12.58
C ALA A 100 7.36 13.43 -12.96
N LEU A 101 6.89 14.61 -12.58
CA LEU A 101 5.66 15.15 -13.18
C LEU A 101 5.91 15.38 -14.66
N PRO A 102 4.94 15.09 -15.54
CA PRO A 102 5.09 15.42 -16.96
C PRO A 102 5.34 16.92 -17.09
N GLU A 103 6.39 17.25 -17.85
CA GLU A 103 6.61 18.64 -18.20
C GLU A 103 5.40 19.17 -18.97
N TYR A 104 4.92 20.30 -18.50
CA TYR A 104 3.89 21.06 -19.21
C TYR A 104 4.58 21.72 -20.41
N SER A 105 4.66 21.06 -21.54
CA SER A 105 5.01 21.74 -22.77
C SER A 105 3.79 22.51 -23.25
N SER A 106 3.69 23.80 -22.93
CA SER A 106 2.87 24.73 -23.70
C SER A 106 3.54 24.87 -25.05
N ASP A 107 3.15 24.06 -26.03
CA ASP A 107 3.50 24.45 -27.37
C ASP A 107 2.70 25.72 -27.74
N GLU A 108 3.26 26.48 -28.63
CA GLU A 108 2.78 27.82 -28.99
C GLU A 108 1.36 27.85 -29.56
N THR A 109 0.74 26.72 -29.80
CA THR A 109 -0.55 26.60 -30.45
C THR A 109 -1.71 26.30 -29.51
N GLY A 110 -1.46 25.93 -28.26
CA GLY A 110 -2.50 25.59 -27.29
C GLY A 110 -3.43 24.43 -27.71
N ARG A 111 -3.17 23.84 -28.88
CA ARG A 111 -3.99 22.79 -29.48
C ARG A 111 -3.48 21.38 -29.18
N GLU A 112 -2.24 21.23 -28.79
CA GLU A 112 -1.69 19.93 -28.33
C GLU A 112 -1.90 19.66 -26.84
N TYR A 113 -2.70 20.45 -26.17
CA TYR A 113 -3.52 19.90 -25.08
C TYR A 113 -4.34 18.69 -25.57
N GLY A 114 -4.18 18.39 -26.85
CA GLY A 114 -4.61 17.20 -27.51
C GLY A 114 -4.04 15.99 -26.80
N VAL A 115 -4.88 15.08 -26.65
CA VAL A 115 -4.84 13.64 -26.37
C VAL A 115 -3.50 13.05 -25.86
N LYS A 116 -2.33 13.53 -26.30
CA LYS A 116 -1.03 13.00 -25.91
C LYS A 116 -0.58 13.48 -24.52
N ASN A 117 -0.70 14.76 -24.25
CA ASN A 117 -0.36 15.33 -22.95
C ASN A 117 -1.43 15.02 -21.90
N TYR A 118 -2.70 14.97 -22.31
CA TYR A 118 -3.81 14.57 -21.46
C TYR A 118 -3.69 13.13 -20.99
N ARG A 119 -3.29 12.20 -21.86
CA ARG A 119 -3.03 10.80 -21.46
C ARG A 119 -1.85 10.70 -20.50
N ASN A 120 -0.78 11.45 -20.73
CA ASN A 120 0.35 11.46 -19.82
C ASN A 120 -0.02 12.05 -18.45
N LEU A 121 -0.88 13.06 -18.44
CA LEU A 121 -1.37 13.67 -17.20
C LEU A 121 -2.30 12.70 -16.44
N LEU A 122 -3.24 12.06 -17.14
CA LEU A 122 -4.16 11.09 -16.55
C LEU A 122 -3.48 9.80 -16.09
N ASN A 123 -2.40 9.42 -16.75
CA ASN A 123 -1.63 8.22 -16.41
C ASN A 123 -0.37 8.57 -15.59
N ASN A 124 -0.37 9.69 -14.90
CA ASN A 124 0.75 10.08 -14.06
C ASN A 124 0.68 9.41 -12.69
N SER A 125 1.40 8.30 -12.58
CA SER A 125 1.48 7.54 -11.33
C SER A 125 2.03 8.35 -10.15
N LEU A 126 2.94 9.29 -10.39
CA LEU A 126 3.47 10.17 -9.34
C LEU A 126 2.38 11.01 -8.70
N ALA A 127 1.47 11.58 -9.49
CA ALA A 127 0.37 12.37 -8.96
C ALA A 127 -0.59 11.51 -8.12
N TRP A 128 -0.87 10.28 -8.56
CA TRP A 128 -1.71 9.35 -7.81
C TRP A 128 -1.05 8.90 -6.52
N ASP A 129 0.23 8.54 -6.58
CA ASP A 129 1.02 8.13 -5.41
C ASP A 129 1.05 9.24 -4.35
N ARG A 130 1.39 10.46 -4.77
CA ARG A 130 1.44 11.61 -3.85
C ARG A 130 0.07 11.90 -3.24
N PHE A 131 -0.99 11.90 -4.05
CA PHE A 131 -2.34 12.15 -3.54
C PHE A 131 -2.79 11.05 -2.57
N ALA A 132 -2.58 9.78 -2.91
CA ALA A 132 -2.94 8.67 -2.06
C ALA A 132 -2.17 8.70 -0.73
N LEU A 133 -0.86 8.85 -0.77
CA LEU A 133 -0.01 8.87 0.42
C LEU A 133 -0.28 10.10 1.30
N GLU A 134 -0.30 11.29 0.73
CA GLU A 134 -0.45 12.53 1.49
C GLU A 134 -1.91 12.78 1.91
N LYS A 135 -2.85 12.77 0.95
CA LYS A 135 -4.22 13.23 1.18
C LYS A 135 -5.15 12.14 1.69
N GLN A 136 -4.97 10.90 1.24
CA GLN A 136 -5.87 9.81 1.61
C GLN A 136 -5.35 8.98 2.78
N MET A 137 -4.03 8.88 2.97
CA MET A 137 -3.42 8.15 4.08
C MET A 137 -2.77 9.03 5.14
N GLY A 138 -2.47 10.29 4.84
CA GLY A 138 -1.93 11.25 5.81
C GLY A 138 -0.42 11.15 6.05
N PHE A 139 0.36 10.56 5.13
CA PHE A 139 1.82 10.54 5.24
C PHE A 139 2.42 11.91 4.90
N ALA A 140 3.43 12.34 5.64
CA ALA A 140 4.24 13.49 5.28
C ALA A 140 5.18 13.13 4.10
N LEU A 141 5.22 14.01 3.07
CA LEU A 141 6.09 13.80 1.92
C LEU A 141 7.43 14.52 2.09
N ALA A 142 8.52 13.83 1.75
CA ALA A 142 9.86 14.40 1.65
C ALA A 142 10.09 15.03 0.27
N ALA A 143 10.94 16.03 0.20
CA ALA A 143 11.33 16.67 -1.06
C ALA A 143 12.35 15.83 -1.85
N SER A 144 13.12 14.98 -1.17
CA SER A 144 14.13 14.11 -1.78
C SER A 144 14.23 12.77 -1.07
N ALA A 145 14.85 11.80 -1.72
CA ALA A 145 15.15 10.50 -1.15
C ALA A 145 16.10 10.59 0.06
N ASP A 146 16.96 11.60 0.11
CA ASP A 146 17.89 11.81 1.24
C ASP A 146 17.16 12.25 2.51
N GLU A 147 16.12 13.06 2.38
CA GLU A 147 15.33 13.56 3.50
C GLU A 147 14.28 12.55 3.98
N ALA A 148 14.00 11.54 3.19
CA ALA A 148 12.98 10.56 3.47
C ALA A 148 13.48 9.43 4.37
N ASP A 149 12.57 8.85 5.14
CA ASP A 149 12.81 7.59 5.85
C ASP A 149 12.63 6.38 4.94
N ILE A 150 11.77 6.50 3.94
CA ILE A 150 11.39 5.44 3.03
C ILE A 150 11.03 6.00 1.66
N ILE A 151 11.36 5.27 0.60
CA ILE A 151 10.94 5.56 -0.76
C ILE A 151 9.74 4.68 -1.10
N VAL A 152 8.67 5.28 -1.64
CA VAL A 152 7.40 4.57 -1.93
C VAL A 152 6.83 5.03 -3.25
N GLY A 153 6.48 4.12 -4.14
CA GLY A 153 5.73 4.48 -5.34
C GLY A 153 5.81 3.51 -6.51
N ASN A 154 5.12 3.90 -7.56
CA ASN A 154 5.06 3.21 -8.85
C ASN A 154 6.06 3.80 -9.88
N GLY A 155 6.66 4.94 -9.56
CA GLY A 155 7.58 5.63 -10.46
C GLY A 155 8.94 4.94 -10.62
N ALA A 156 9.63 5.25 -11.72
CA ALA A 156 11.00 4.83 -11.91
C ALA A 156 11.91 5.50 -10.88
N LEU A 157 12.84 4.74 -10.32
CA LEU A 157 13.94 5.28 -9.53
C LEU A 157 15.00 5.86 -10.46
N SER A 158 15.59 6.99 -10.08
CA SER A 158 16.85 7.45 -10.67
C SER A 158 17.99 6.49 -10.27
N GLU A 159 19.14 6.60 -10.94
CA GLU A 159 20.32 5.79 -10.60
C GLU A 159 20.76 5.99 -9.14
N ASP A 160 20.70 7.23 -8.64
CA ASP A 160 21.04 7.54 -7.25
C ASP A 160 20.06 6.95 -6.25
N GLU A 161 18.75 7.06 -6.52
CA GLU A 161 17.69 6.45 -5.69
C GLU A 161 17.80 4.92 -5.68
N ALA A 162 18.03 4.31 -6.84
CA ALA A 162 18.23 2.87 -6.97
C ALA A 162 19.47 2.40 -6.21
N ALA A 163 20.57 3.15 -6.25
CA ALA A 163 21.77 2.87 -5.48
C ALA A 163 21.52 2.95 -3.96
N LYS A 164 20.73 3.92 -3.48
CA LYS A 164 20.33 4.02 -2.07
C LYS A 164 19.50 2.81 -1.63
N VAL A 165 18.56 2.38 -2.45
CA VAL A 165 17.74 1.18 -2.16
C VAL A 165 18.61 -0.07 -2.12
N ALA A 166 19.56 -0.23 -3.05
CA ALA A 166 20.51 -1.34 -3.05
C ALA A 166 21.46 -1.35 -1.83
N GLN A 167 21.62 -0.21 -1.17
CA GLN A 167 22.38 -0.03 0.09
C GLN A 167 21.51 -0.14 1.34
N GLY A 168 20.25 -0.53 1.22
CA GLY A 168 19.36 -0.78 2.35
C GLY A 168 18.38 0.33 2.70
N LYS A 169 18.28 1.41 1.90
CA LYS A 169 17.21 2.40 2.04
C LYS A 169 15.87 1.69 1.94
N PRO A 170 14.99 1.83 2.93
CA PRO A 170 13.65 1.23 2.88
C PRO A 170 12.89 1.61 1.62
N TYR A 171 12.29 0.63 0.97
CA TYR A 171 11.56 0.81 -0.28
C TYR A 171 10.27 0.01 -0.33
N VAL A 172 9.20 0.63 -0.80
CA VAL A 172 7.96 -0.05 -1.19
C VAL A 172 7.66 0.33 -2.64
N GLY A 173 7.89 -0.63 -3.54
CA GLY A 173 7.65 -0.44 -4.97
C GLY A 173 6.47 -1.27 -5.47
N TYR A 174 5.65 -0.71 -6.33
CA TYR A 174 4.52 -1.40 -6.92
C TYR A 174 4.33 -1.02 -8.39
N GLY A 175 3.96 -2.03 -9.18
CA GLY A 175 3.88 -1.92 -10.64
C GLY A 175 5.19 -2.22 -11.37
N SER A 176 5.07 -2.53 -12.65
CA SER A 176 6.18 -3.03 -13.47
C SER A 176 7.36 -2.05 -13.59
N VAL A 177 7.09 -0.75 -13.57
CA VAL A 177 8.13 0.29 -13.65
C VAL A 177 9.01 0.29 -12.39
N ALA A 178 8.38 0.24 -11.21
CA ALA A 178 9.10 0.17 -9.94
C ALA A 178 9.94 -1.12 -9.83
N VAL A 179 9.36 -2.26 -10.20
CA VAL A 179 10.05 -3.56 -10.20
C VAL A 179 11.23 -3.57 -11.18
N SER A 180 11.05 -2.99 -12.37
CA SER A 180 12.16 -2.88 -13.35
C SER A 180 13.31 -2.03 -12.82
N SER A 181 13.02 -0.92 -12.13
CA SER A 181 14.08 -0.06 -11.55
C SER A 181 14.90 -0.82 -10.51
N ILE A 182 14.29 -1.66 -9.70
CA ILE A 182 14.99 -2.48 -8.70
C ILE A 182 15.75 -3.63 -9.35
N ARG A 183 15.23 -4.23 -10.42
CA ARG A 183 15.97 -5.20 -11.23
C ARG A 183 17.24 -4.58 -11.79
N ASP A 184 17.13 -3.38 -12.34
CA ASP A 184 18.28 -2.66 -12.93
C ASP A 184 19.31 -2.24 -11.86
N ALA A 185 18.89 -2.10 -10.60
CA ALA A 185 19.75 -1.92 -9.44
C ALA A 185 20.43 -3.20 -8.94
N GLY A 186 20.09 -4.37 -9.50
CA GLY A 186 20.76 -5.64 -9.23
C GLY A 186 19.96 -6.68 -8.45
N LEU A 187 18.71 -6.40 -8.09
CA LEU A 187 17.83 -7.42 -7.49
C LEU A 187 17.31 -8.38 -8.58
N GLU A 188 17.42 -9.68 -8.35
CA GLU A 188 16.97 -10.69 -9.31
C GLU A 188 15.42 -10.83 -9.35
N VAL A 189 14.75 -9.79 -9.77
CA VAL A 189 13.29 -9.72 -9.86
C VAL A 189 12.86 -9.32 -11.27
N ASP A 190 11.69 -9.78 -11.69
CA ASP A 190 11.05 -9.30 -12.92
C ASP A 190 9.53 -9.31 -12.78
N CYS A 191 8.89 -8.44 -13.54
CA CYS A 191 7.44 -8.28 -13.54
C CYS A 191 6.96 -8.00 -14.96
N SER A 192 5.95 -8.73 -15.39
CA SER A 192 5.41 -8.65 -16.74
C SER A 192 3.90 -8.80 -16.74
N LEU A 193 3.26 -8.35 -17.83
CA LEU A 193 1.84 -8.59 -18.11
C LEU A 193 1.59 -9.96 -18.73
N ASP A 194 2.64 -10.65 -19.16
CA ASP A 194 2.56 -11.96 -19.78
C ASP A 194 3.80 -12.82 -19.48
N ASP A 195 3.71 -14.08 -19.84
CA ASP A 195 4.78 -15.07 -19.71
C ASP A 195 5.77 -15.07 -20.89
N GLY A 196 5.65 -14.09 -21.80
CA GLY A 196 6.52 -13.92 -22.97
C GLY A 196 5.97 -14.48 -24.28
N ASP A 197 4.94 -15.31 -24.24
CA ASP A 197 4.41 -15.95 -25.46
C ASP A 197 3.40 -15.09 -26.23
N LYS A 198 2.61 -14.28 -25.55
CA LYS A 198 1.65 -13.36 -26.16
C LYS A 198 1.52 -12.08 -25.34
N PRO A 199 1.84 -10.92 -25.91
CA PRO A 199 1.67 -9.65 -25.22
C PRO A 199 0.22 -9.43 -24.79
N THR A 200 -0.02 -9.31 -23.51
CA THR A 200 -1.30 -8.90 -22.96
C THR A 200 -1.35 -7.39 -22.89
N LYS A 201 -2.38 -6.79 -23.46
CA LYS A 201 -2.54 -5.33 -23.39
C LYS A 201 -3.00 -4.93 -22.00
N SER A 202 -2.43 -3.85 -21.48
CA SER A 202 -2.75 -3.32 -20.14
C SER A 202 -4.22 -2.95 -19.90
N GLY A 203 -5.08 -3.04 -20.89
CA GLY A 203 -6.52 -2.80 -20.75
C GLY A 203 -7.36 -4.07 -20.62
N ASP A 204 -6.73 -5.23 -20.64
CA ASP A 204 -7.43 -6.53 -20.65
C ASP A 204 -7.78 -7.01 -19.22
N PHE A 205 -7.37 -6.25 -18.20
CA PHE A 205 -7.61 -6.58 -16.80
C PHE A 205 -7.91 -5.32 -15.97
N ASP A 206 -9.07 -5.29 -15.38
CA ASP A 206 -9.50 -4.29 -14.42
C ASP A 206 -10.55 -4.94 -13.50
N ALA A 207 -10.07 -5.78 -12.57
CA ALA A 207 -10.92 -6.68 -11.82
C ALA A 207 -10.46 -6.85 -10.37
N LEU A 208 -11.41 -7.22 -9.52
CA LEU A 208 -11.15 -7.82 -8.21
C LEU A 208 -10.85 -9.30 -8.40
N ALA A 209 -9.77 -9.74 -7.79
CA ALA A 209 -9.32 -11.12 -7.78
C ALA A 209 -9.21 -11.65 -6.35
N ASN A 210 -9.29 -12.97 -6.21
CA ASN A 210 -8.97 -13.64 -4.95
C ASN A 210 -7.47 -13.92 -4.86
N VAL A 211 -6.89 -13.61 -3.71
CA VAL A 211 -5.50 -13.95 -3.39
C VAL A 211 -5.40 -15.01 -2.30
N LYS A 212 -4.29 -15.72 -2.35
CA LYS A 212 -3.80 -16.60 -1.31
C LYS A 212 -2.63 -15.91 -0.59
N PHE A 213 -2.65 -15.93 0.73
CA PHE A 213 -1.53 -15.50 1.56
C PHE A 213 -0.50 -16.63 1.63
N GLU A 214 0.72 -16.37 1.15
CA GLU A 214 1.75 -17.41 0.98
C GLU A 214 2.62 -17.58 2.24
N SER A 215 2.63 -16.58 3.11
CA SER A 215 3.38 -16.60 4.36
C SER A 215 2.69 -15.75 5.42
N ASP A 216 3.01 -16.03 6.68
CA ASP A 216 2.69 -15.12 7.78
C ASP A 216 3.57 -13.88 7.65
N SER A 217 2.95 -12.76 7.34
CA SER A 217 3.64 -11.49 7.15
C SER A 217 2.87 -10.35 7.77
N ILE A 218 3.59 -9.43 8.41
CA ILE A 218 3.01 -8.21 8.96
C ILE A 218 2.36 -7.34 7.86
N VAL A 219 2.81 -7.46 6.61
CA VAL A 219 2.25 -6.73 5.46
C VAL A 219 0.83 -7.22 5.12
N THR A 220 0.55 -8.51 5.32
CA THR A 220 -0.69 -9.15 4.86
C THR A 220 -1.62 -9.59 5.98
N VAL A 221 -1.13 -9.70 7.22
CA VAL A 221 -1.85 -10.30 8.35
C VAL A 221 -3.19 -9.60 8.65
N ALA A 222 -3.28 -8.27 8.46
CA ALA A 222 -4.52 -7.53 8.70
C ALA A 222 -5.67 -7.97 7.79
N TYR A 223 -5.36 -8.46 6.59
CA TYR A 223 -6.33 -9.07 5.68
C TYR A 223 -6.55 -10.54 6.01
N ALA A 224 -5.47 -11.31 6.14
CA ALA A 224 -5.52 -12.75 6.34
C ALA A 224 -6.35 -13.15 7.57
N LYS A 225 -6.13 -12.50 8.71
CA LYS A 225 -6.88 -12.78 9.95
C LYS A 225 -8.37 -12.46 9.87
N ARG A 226 -8.78 -11.62 8.91
CA ARG A 226 -10.18 -11.25 8.68
C ARG A 226 -10.82 -12.02 7.52
N GLY A 227 -10.08 -12.93 6.89
CA GLY A 227 -10.56 -13.67 5.72
C GLY A 227 -10.79 -12.77 4.49
N ASP A 228 -10.16 -11.59 4.45
CA ASP A 228 -10.26 -10.65 3.35
C ASP A 228 -9.21 -11.00 2.29
N SER A 229 -9.61 -11.78 1.30
CA SER A 229 -8.76 -12.25 0.21
C SER A 229 -8.94 -11.47 -1.10
N LEU A 230 -9.66 -10.34 -1.06
CA LEU A 230 -9.86 -9.52 -2.25
C LEU A 230 -8.59 -8.72 -2.58
N PHE A 231 -8.29 -8.65 -3.88
CA PHE A 231 -7.18 -7.89 -4.41
C PHE A 231 -7.54 -7.26 -5.75
N TYR A 232 -7.33 -5.97 -5.89
CA TYR A 232 -7.55 -5.27 -7.14
C TYR A 232 -6.25 -5.21 -7.93
N GLY A 233 -6.20 -5.92 -9.05
CA GLY A 233 -5.04 -5.95 -9.95
C GLY A 233 -5.30 -5.15 -11.21
N HIS A 234 -4.93 -3.87 -11.23
CA HIS A 234 -5.03 -3.08 -12.45
C HIS A 234 -3.96 -3.48 -13.47
N GLY A 235 -4.40 -3.90 -14.65
CA GLY A 235 -3.52 -4.32 -15.73
C GLY A 235 -3.05 -5.77 -15.66
N GLY A 236 -3.22 -6.46 -14.54
CA GLY A 236 -2.95 -7.88 -14.38
C GLY A 236 -1.48 -8.29 -14.51
N ALA A 237 -0.56 -7.45 -14.06
CA ALA A 237 0.85 -7.80 -14.02
C ALA A 237 1.14 -8.90 -12.98
N MET A 238 2.20 -9.65 -13.19
CA MET A 238 2.66 -10.74 -12.32
C MET A 238 4.18 -10.72 -12.16
N MET A 239 4.66 -11.17 -11.00
CA MET A 239 6.08 -11.43 -10.79
C MET A 239 6.47 -12.67 -11.58
N THR A 240 7.26 -12.51 -12.61
CA THR A 240 7.77 -13.60 -13.45
C THR A 240 9.10 -14.15 -12.96
N LYS A 241 9.82 -13.35 -12.16
CA LYS A 241 11.03 -13.76 -11.45
C LYS A 241 11.04 -13.14 -10.04
N ALA A 242 11.41 -13.93 -9.05
CA ALA A 242 11.62 -13.48 -7.67
C ALA A 242 12.85 -14.19 -7.10
N PRO A 243 13.66 -13.52 -6.25
CA PRO A 243 14.77 -14.15 -5.56
C PRO A 243 14.31 -15.29 -4.67
N ASP A 244 15.08 -16.38 -4.59
CA ASP A 244 14.77 -17.51 -3.70
C ASP A 244 14.75 -17.10 -2.22
N ALA A 245 15.56 -16.11 -1.86
CA ALA A 245 15.62 -15.58 -0.49
C ALA A 245 14.45 -14.63 -0.14
N ALA A 246 13.66 -14.19 -1.12
CA ALA A 246 12.51 -13.33 -0.86
C ALA A 246 11.34 -14.13 -0.26
N ALA A 247 10.69 -13.55 0.76
CA ALA A 247 9.44 -14.10 1.25
C ALA A 247 8.31 -13.81 0.26
N ARG A 248 7.60 -14.85 -0.15
CA ARG A 248 6.38 -14.72 -0.96
C ARG A 248 5.24 -14.28 -0.06
N LEU A 249 4.52 -13.24 -0.44
CA LEU A 249 3.45 -12.67 0.37
C LEU A 249 2.06 -13.02 -0.17
N LEU A 250 1.84 -12.76 -1.44
CA LEU A 250 0.54 -12.91 -2.10
C LEU A 250 0.69 -13.62 -3.44
N SER A 251 -0.19 -14.57 -3.71
CA SER A 251 -0.39 -15.15 -5.04
C SER A 251 -1.87 -15.17 -5.39
N ILE A 252 -2.18 -15.12 -6.68
CA ILE A 252 -3.54 -15.26 -7.18
C ILE A 252 -4.01 -16.71 -7.01
N THR A 253 -5.27 -16.91 -6.64
CA THR A 253 -5.85 -18.25 -6.51
C THR A 253 -6.13 -18.90 -7.88
N ASN A 254 -6.50 -20.20 -7.87
CA ASN A 254 -6.89 -20.92 -9.10
C ASN A 254 -8.29 -20.53 -9.60
N ASP A 255 -9.09 -19.84 -8.78
CA ASP A 255 -10.36 -19.23 -9.15
C ASP A 255 -10.29 -17.73 -8.82
N PRO A 256 -9.60 -16.95 -9.66
CA PRO A 256 -9.22 -15.59 -9.31
C PRO A 256 -10.35 -14.58 -9.46
N PHE A 257 -11.26 -14.77 -10.42
CA PHE A 257 -12.21 -13.71 -10.79
C PHE A 257 -13.32 -13.55 -9.75
N VAL A 258 -13.49 -12.33 -9.28
CA VAL A 258 -14.60 -11.96 -8.37
C VAL A 258 -15.57 -11.04 -9.09
N GLU A 259 -15.09 -9.88 -9.57
CA GLU A 259 -15.89 -8.87 -10.25
C GLU A 259 -15.00 -7.97 -11.11
N GLY A 260 -15.58 -7.37 -12.15
CA GLY A 260 -14.89 -6.45 -13.04
C GLY A 260 -14.71 -7.03 -14.44
N PHE A 261 -13.59 -6.71 -15.08
CA PHE A 261 -13.27 -7.16 -16.43
C PHE A 261 -11.94 -7.92 -16.47
N MET A 262 -11.97 -9.13 -16.99
CA MET A 262 -10.81 -9.97 -17.23
C MET A 262 -11.09 -10.89 -18.40
N THR A 263 -10.23 -10.91 -19.42
CA THR A 263 -10.37 -11.84 -20.54
C THR A 263 -10.07 -13.28 -20.09
N ALA A 264 -10.68 -14.26 -20.74
CA ALA A 264 -10.46 -15.67 -20.39
C ALA A 264 -8.97 -16.06 -20.50
N ASP A 265 -8.28 -15.60 -21.53
CA ASP A 265 -6.84 -15.84 -21.70
C ASP A 265 -6.01 -15.24 -20.54
N HIS A 266 -6.41 -14.07 -20.05
CA HIS A 266 -5.73 -13.42 -18.94
C HIS A 266 -6.00 -14.15 -17.62
N VAL A 267 -7.24 -14.62 -17.40
CA VAL A 267 -7.59 -15.45 -16.23
C VAL A 267 -6.65 -16.65 -16.14
N GLU A 268 -6.46 -17.37 -17.24
CA GLU A 268 -5.59 -18.56 -17.24
C GLU A 268 -4.12 -18.24 -16.91
N LYS A 269 -3.59 -17.13 -17.41
CA LYS A 269 -2.23 -16.68 -17.10
C LYS A 269 -2.08 -16.16 -15.67
N TYR A 270 -3.13 -15.54 -15.16
CA TYR A 270 -3.11 -14.89 -13.86
C TYR A 270 -3.22 -15.88 -12.69
N LYS A 271 -3.83 -17.06 -12.91
CA LYS A 271 -3.94 -18.13 -11.92
C LYS A 271 -2.60 -18.49 -11.31
N GLY A 272 -2.53 -18.50 -9.99
CA GLY A 272 -1.33 -18.86 -9.23
C GLY A 272 -0.18 -17.88 -9.35
N SER A 273 -0.35 -16.75 -10.07
CA SER A 273 0.73 -15.78 -10.26
C SER A 273 1.10 -15.06 -8.96
N LEU A 274 2.39 -14.87 -8.76
CA LEU A 274 2.94 -14.16 -7.61
C LEU A 274 2.70 -12.66 -7.75
N GLN A 275 2.17 -12.04 -6.69
CA GLN A 275 1.77 -10.63 -6.70
C GLN A 275 2.59 -9.75 -5.77
N ALA A 276 3.14 -10.30 -4.70
CA ALA A 276 3.92 -9.53 -3.74
C ALA A 276 5.02 -10.36 -3.07
N ILE A 277 6.15 -9.72 -2.82
CA ILE A 277 7.32 -10.29 -2.15
C ILE A 277 7.92 -9.32 -1.15
N ASP A 278 8.55 -9.85 -0.10
CA ASP A 278 9.39 -9.11 0.84
C ASP A 278 10.86 -9.52 0.64
N CYS A 279 11.68 -8.55 0.28
CA CYS A 279 13.10 -8.68 0.03
C CYS A 279 13.89 -8.05 1.18
N THR A 280 13.97 -8.77 2.31
CA THR A 280 14.77 -8.38 3.48
C THR A 280 15.91 -9.38 3.66
N PHE A 281 16.92 -9.25 2.81
CA PHE A 281 18.11 -10.11 2.80
C PHE A 281 19.27 -9.39 2.10
N GLU A 282 20.51 -9.73 2.39
CA GLU A 282 21.73 -9.26 1.73
C GLU A 282 21.82 -7.74 1.55
N GLY A 283 21.27 -6.98 2.51
CA GLY A 283 21.26 -5.52 2.49
C GLY A 283 20.03 -4.91 1.80
N TRP A 284 19.20 -5.68 1.12
CA TRP A 284 17.91 -5.22 0.61
C TRP A 284 16.89 -5.05 1.74
N ASN A 285 16.07 -4.01 1.63
CA ASN A 285 14.96 -3.72 2.56
C ASN A 285 13.76 -3.21 1.77
N ALA A 286 13.16 -4.10 0.97
CA ALA A 286 12.13 -3.73 0.01
C ALA A 286 10.92 -4.66 0.06
N VAL A 287 9.73 -4.08 -0.09
CA VAL A 287 8.50 -4.81 -0.39
C VAL A 287 8.06 -4.43 -1.80
N LEU A 288 7.79 -5.42 -2.62
CA LEU A 288 7.44 -5.23 -4.02
C LEU A 288 6.09 -5.87 -4.34
N PHE A 289 5.27 -5.13 -5.08
CA PHE A 289 4.00 -5.60 -5.63
C PHE A 289 4.04 -5.54 -7.16
N ALA A 290 3.48 -6.53 -7.82
CA ALA A 290 3.43 -6.59 -9.29
C ALA A 290 2.52 -5.52 -9.89
N ASN A 291 1.44 -5.16 -9.18
CA ASN A 291 0.45 -4.18 -9.64
C ASN A 291 0.46 -2.92 -8.79
N SER A 292 0.03 -1.80 -9.37
CA SER A 292 -0.14 -0.54 -8.65
C SER A 292 -1.14 -0.68 -7.50
N LEU A 293 -0.79 -0.14 -6.34
CA LEU A 293 -1.67 -0.06 -5.18
C LEU A 293 -2.45 1.26 -5.09
N THR A 294 -2.16 2.21 -6.00
CA THR A 294 -2.68 3.58 -5.94
C THR A 294 -3.32 4.04 -7.24
N ASN A 295 -3.59 3.11 -8.17
CA ASN A 295 -4.09 3.45 -9.50
C ASN A 295 -5.27 4.44 -9.43
N LYS A 296 -5.10 5.61 -10.06
CA LYS A 296 -6.07 6.73 -10.07
C LYS A 296 -6.56 7.16 -8.67
N ALA A 297 -5.84 6.78 -7.60
CA ALA A 297 -6.14 7.09 -6.20
C ALA A 297 -7.56 6.65 -5.74
N TYR A 298 -8.07 5.53 -6.25
CA TYR A 298 -9.36 4.98 -5.82
C TYR A 298 -9.29 3.58 -5.16
N GLN A 299 -8.11 2.97 -5.11
CA GLN A 299 -7.89 1.63 -4.55
C GLN A 299 -7.79 1.63 -3.02
N LEU A 300 -8.75 2.21 -2.31
CA LEU A 300 -8.69 2.39 -0.85
C LEU A 300 -8.52 1.08 -0.09
N HIS A 301 -8.99 -0.03 -0.65
CA HIS A 301 -8.86 -1.36 -0.06
C HIS A 301 -7.38 -1.78 0.06
N GLU A 302 -6.55 -1.53 -0.95
CA GLU A 302 -5.14 -1.90 -0.99
C GLU A 302 -4.23 -1.02 -0.11
N TYR A 303 -4.74 0.12 0.38
CA TYR A 303 -3.93 1.03 1.21
C TYR A 303 -3.49 0.42 2.55
N ARG A 304 -4.20 -0.59 3.05
CA ARG A 304 -3.76 -1.33 4.24
C ARG A 304 -2.49 -2.16 3.95
N TYR A 305 -2.35 -2.78 2.76
CA TYR A 305 -1.09 -3.41 2.33
C TYR A 305 0.03 -2.39 2.26
N LEU A 306 -0.24 -1.24 1.64
CA LEU A 306 0.74 -0.18 1.46
C LEU A 306 1.20 0.40 2.80
N ALA A 307 0.29 0.76 3.69
CA ALA A 307 0.62 1.27 5.01
C ALA A 307 1.37 0.24 5.86
N ALA A 308 0.96 -1.03 5.86
CA ALA A 308 1.64 -2.09 6.57
C ALA A 308 3.08 -2.31 6.05
N ALA A 309 3.27 -2.27 4.72
CA ALA A 309 4.58 -2.34 4.11
C ALA A 309 5.47 -1.16 4.53
N ILE A 310 4.95 0.06 4.54
CA ILE A 310 5.67 1.25 4.99
C ILE A 310 6.04 1.12 6.48
N TYR A 311 5.08 0.92 7.36
CA TYR A 311 5.31 0.88 8.80
C TYR A 311 6.27 -0.25 9.20
N SER A 312 6.19 -1.41 8.57
CA SER A 312 7.08 -2.54 8.85
C SER A 312 8.55 -2.26 8.56
N ARG A 313 8.86 -1.27 7.71
CA ARG A 313 10.24 -0.89 7.33
C ARG A 313 10.84 0.20 8.25
N ILE A 314 10.05 0.80 9.10
CA ILE A 314 10.44 1.98 9.91
C ILE A 314 10.11 1.77 11.39
N LEU A 315 10.23 0.54 11.86
CA LEU A 315 10.03 0.19 13.27
C LEU A 315 11.28 0.52 14.08
N GLU A 316 11.05 0.97 15.32
CA GLU A 316 12.09 1.28 16.30
C GLU A 316 12.06 0.25 17.46
N GLY A 317 12.25 0.71 18.69
CA GLY A 317 12.24 -0.14 19.87
C GLY A 317 10.87 -0.75 20.22
N ASP A 318 10.81 -1.46 21.34
CA ASP A 318 9.57 -2.05 21.83
C ASP A 318 8.60 -0.96 22.30
N PHE A 319 7.32 -1.14 21.98
CA PHE A 319 6.27 -0.26 22.47
C PHE A 319 6.00 -0.56 23.96
N ALA A 320 5.97 0.50 24.77
CA ALA A 320 5.54 0.47 26.17
C ALA A 320 4.68 1.70 26.46
N LEU A 321 3.71 1.56 27.37
CA LEU A 321 2.87 2.63 27.91
C LEU A 321 3.61 3.47 28.95
#